data_da858c1b404a0b9ee11a8f40195d564f
#
_entry.id   da858c1b404a0b9ee11a8f40195d564f
#
_cell.length_a   1.000
_cell.length_b   1.000
_cell.length_c   1.000
_cell.angle_alpha   90.00
_cell.angle_beta   90.00
_cell.angle_gamma   90.00
#
_symmetry.space_group_name_H-M   'P 1'
#
loop_
_entity.id
_entity.type
_entity.pdbx_description
1 polymer ?
#
loop_
_entity_poly.entity_id
_entity_poly.type
_entity_poly.pdbx_seq_one_letter_code
_entity_poly.pdbx_strand_id
1 'polypeptide(L)'
;MSTAQRREREFAAREKAILGHARTMIREAGFLNLQMAELARRSEYATGTLYHHFRCKEDLLYMLATEGMQERQIMLRRVVDWDANSRDRMAATGYADWLFVEAHPDHFRLEQLVRAADIWMRATPQVRESTMDYGEACARLVFGIVGDAARMGDLDLKDRTAQQIAFGFWTMSVGTHTMTHAEGLIERLDVRQPYVMLARNYQALLNALNWMPLQDPGDENALHMFFERVHSELFSDYPVPRWSGRKDESESQDDA
;
A
#
# COMPACT_ATOMS: atom_id res chain seq x y z
N MET A 1 -36.90 -4.25 5.25
CA MET A 1 -35.61 -5.00 5.44
C MET A 1 -35.95 -6.42 5.87
N SER A 2 -35.46 -7.44 5.14
CA SER A 2 -35.72 -8.82 5.50
C SER A 2 -34.90 -9.25 6.72
N THR A 3 -35.37 -10.31 7.44
CA THR A 3 -34.66 -10.89 8.60
C THR A 3 -33.22 -11.37 8.18
N ALA A 4 -33.08 -11.87 6.95
CA ALA A 4 -31.79 -12.30 6.39
C ALA A 4 -30.83 -11.12 6.24
N GLN A 5 -31.26 -10.00 5.66
CA GLN A 5 -30.46 -8.78 5.52
C GLN A 5 -30.03 -8.18 6.87
N ARG A 6 -30.90 -8.28 7.89
CA ARG A 6 -30.55 -7.85 9.24
C ARG A 6 -29.46 -8.73 9.84
N ARG A 7 -29.57 -10.06 9.74
CA ARG A 7 -28.57 -11.01 10.24
C ARG A 7 -27.20 -10.82 9.56
N GLU A 8 -27.20 -10.61 8.26
CA GLU A 8 -25.97 -10.36 7.49
C GLU A 8 -25.26 -9.07 7.95
N ARG A 9 -26.01 -7.98 8.16
CA ARG A 9 -25.45 -6.73 8.71
C ARG A 9 -24.92 -6.90 10.13
N GLU A 10 -25.63 -7.62 10.98
CA GLU A 10 -25.17 -7.90 12.35
C GLU A 10 -23.91 -8.79 12.35
N PHE A 11 -23.79 -9.72 11.40
CA PHE A 11 -22.60 -10.55 11.21
C PHE A 11 -21.42 -9.68 10.77
N ALA A 12 -21.57 -8.88 9.71
CA ALA A 12 -20.53 -7.98 9.21
C ALA A 12 -20.10 -6.93 10.25
N ALA A 13 -21.03 -6.39 11.02
CA ALA A 13 -20.72 -5.43 12.09
C ALA A 13 -19.86 -6.07 13.19
N ARG A 14 -20.17 -7.31 13.60
CA ARG A 14 -19.37 -8.07 14.57
C ARG A 14 -17.98 -8.37 14.03
N GLU A 15 -17.88 -8.83 12.80
CA GLU A 15 -16.61 -9.11 12.13
C GLU A 15 -15.71 -7.87 12.12
N LYS A 16 -16.25 -6.71 11.72
CA LYS A 16 -15.53 -5.43 11.74
C LYS A 16 -15.08 -5.04 13.15
N ALA A 17 -15.90 -5.26 14.18
CA ALA A 17 -15.53 -4.99 15.57
C ALA A 17 -14.37 -5.89 16.02
N ILE A 18 -14.42 -7.19 15.73
CA ILE A 18 -13.35 -8.14 16.06
C ILE A 18 -12.04 -7.75 15.35
N LEU A 19 -12.08 -7.42 14.06
CA LEU A 19 -10.92 -6.94 13.30
C LEU A 19 -10.34 -5.66 13.91
N GLY A 20 -11.19 -4.75 14.41
CA GLY A 20 -10.76 -3.54 15.14
C GLY A 20 -9.96 -3.86 16.39
N HIS A 21 -10.45 -4.80 17.24
CA HIS A 21 -9.71 -5.26 18.41
C HIS A 21 -8.40 -5.97 18.05
N ALA A 22 -8.42 -6.79 17.00
CA ALA A 22 -7.22 -7.47 16.53
C ALA A 22 -6.13 -6.48 16.09
N ARG A 23 -6.50 -5.40 15.35
CA ARG A 23 -5.55 -4.31 14.98
C ARG A 23 -4.94 -3.66 16.22
N THR A 24 -5.75 -3.38 17.24
CA THR A 24 -5.26 -2.79 18.50
C THR A 24 -4.25 -3.73 19.17
N MET A 25 -4.56 -5.02 19.28
CA MET A 25 -3.66 -6.02 19.86
C MET A 25 -2.36 -6.16 19.06
N ILE A 26 -2.43 -6.11 17.73
CA ILE A 26 -1.26 -6.19 16.86
C ILE A 26 -0.35 -4.97 17.08
N ARG A 27 -0.91 -3.77 17.21
CA ARG A 27 -0.12 -2.56 17.52
C ARG A 27 0.54 -2.60 18.90
N GLU A 28 -0.15 -3.17 19.88
CA GLU A 28 0.36 -3.26 21.27
C GLU A 28 1.45 -4.33 21.43
N ALA A 29 1.30 -5.48 20.80
CA ALA A 29 2.11 -6.67 21.10
C ALA A 29 2.73 -7.35 19.87
N GLY A 30 2.42 -6.87 18.67
CA GLY A 30 2.87 -7.45 17.40
C GLY A 30 2.06 -8.66 16.94
N PHE A 31 2.21 -8.99 15.66
CA PHE A 31 1.45 -10.07 14.98
C PHE A 31 1.67 -11.45 15.60
N LEU A 32 2.89 -11.74 16.05
CA LEU A 32 3.26 -13.05 16.60
C LEU A 32 2.51 -13.34 17.90
N ASN A 33 2.28 -12.30 18.71
CA ASN A 33 1.64 -12.41 20.01
C ASN A 33 0.10 -12.35 19.96
N LEU A 34 -0.49 -12.21 18.78
CA LEU A 34 -1.94 -12.26 18.63
C LEU A 34 -2.47 -13.67 18.97
N GLN A 35 -3.28 -13.76 20.02
CA GLN A 35 -3.93 -14.99 20.47
C GLN A 35 -5.45 -14.87 20.35
N MET A 36 -6.08 -15.88 19.73
CA MET A 36 -7.55 -15.90 19.49
C MET A 36 -8.35 -15.86 20.79
N ALA A 37 -7.88 -16.52 21.86
CA ALA A 37 -8.55 -16.52 23.16
C ALA A 37 -8.56 -15.12 23.79
N GLU A 38 -7.44 -14.40 23.74
CA GLU A 38 -7.34 -13.04 24.24
C GLU A 38 -8.16 -12.06 23.38
N LEU A 39 -8.17 -12.24 22.06
CA LEU A 39 -9.01 -11.47 21.15
C LEU A 39 -10.50 -11.66 21.49
N ALA A 40 -10.94 -12.89 21.77
CA ALA A 40 -12.30 -13.21 22.18
C ALA A 40 -12.66 -12.45 23.47
N ARG A 41 -11.77 -12.48 24.47
CA ARG A 41 -11.96 -11.77 25.73
C ARG A 41 -12.07 -10.26 25.53
N ARG A 42 -11.17 -9.65 24.74
CA ARG A 42 -11.19 -8.19 24.45
C ARG A 42 -12.39 -7.74 23.63
N SER A 43 -12.87 -8.62 22.76
CA SER A 43 -14.05 -8.35 21.93
C SER A 43 -15.37 -8.63 22.64
N GLU A 44 -15.33 -9.15 23.89
CA GLU A 44 -16.48 -9.58 24.67
C GLU A 44 -17.33 -10.68 24.00
N TYR A 45 -16.68 -11.52 23.19
CA TYR A 45 -17.32 -12.66 22.55
C TYR A 45 -16.77 -14.01 23.08
N ALA A 46 -17.60 -15.04 23.00
CA ALA A 46 -17.12 -16.40 23.22
C ALA A 46 -16.10 -16.79 22.13
N THR A 47 -15.09 -17.58 22.50
CA THR A 47 -14.07 -18.07 21.54
C THR A 47 -14.71 -18.79 20.34
N GLY A 48 -15.81 -19.56 20.57
CA GLY A 48 -16.57 -20.20 19.49
C GLY A 48 -17.19 -19.22 18.50
N THR A 49 -17.55 -18.02 18.95
CA THR A 49 -18.06 -16.95 18.07
C THR A 49 -16.96 -16.46 17.14
N LEU A 50 -15.73 -16.30 17.64
CA LEU A 50 -14.59 -15.92 16.79
C LEU A 50 -14.34 -16.96 15.70
N TYR A 51 -14.32 -18.25 16.06
CA TYR A 51 -14.10 -19.33 15.09
C TYR A 51 -15.26 -19.51 14.11
N HIS A 52 -16.40 -18.91 14.38
CA HIS A 52 -17.51 -18.81 13.40
C HIS A 52 -17.23 -17.75 12.33
N HIS A 53 -16.50 -16.66 12.66
CA HIS A 53 -16.09 -15.61 11.73
C HIS A 53 -14.75 -15.95 11.03
N PHE A 54 -13.78 -16.48 11.77
CA PHE A 54 -12.42 -16.75 11.31
C PHE A 54 -12.07 -18.20 11.67
N ARG A 55 -11.94 -19.07 10.68
CA ARG A 55 -11.68 -20.50 10.92
C ARG A 55 -10.33 -20.76 11.60
N CYS A 56 -9.36 -19.85 11.39
CA CYS A 56 -8.05 -19.88 12.01
C CYS A 56 -7.53 -18.45 12.20
N LYS A 57 -6.40 -18.31 12.93
CA LYS A 57 -5.72 -17.01 13.10
C LYS A 57 -5.29 -16.43 11.76
N GLU A 58 -4.84 -17.26 10.85
CA GLU A 58 -4.36 -16.88 9.54
C GLU A 58 -5.47 -16.25 8.69
N ASP A 59 -6.70 -16.76 8.76
CA ASP A 59 -7.86 -16.14 8.09
C ASP A 59 -8.08 -14.70 8.57
N LEU A 60 -8.01 -14.48 9.88
CA LEU A 60 -8.12 -13.14 10.45
C LEU A 60 -7.00 -12.21 9.97
N LEU A 61 -5.75 -12.69 9.89
CA LEU A 61 -4.63 -11.91 9.38
C LEU A 61 -4.82 -11.53 7.90
N TYR A 62 -5.31 -12.47 7.09
CA TYR A 62 -5.64 -12.20 5.68
C TYR A 62 -6.75 -11.17 5.51
N MET A 63 -7.80 -11.23 6.33
CA MET A 63 -8.89 -10.27 6.28
C MET A 63 -8.42 -8.87 6.70
N LEU A 64 -7.54 -8.76 7.69
CA LEU A 64 -6.88 -7.49 8.03
C LEU A 64 -5.99 -6.96 6.90
N ALA A 65 -5.26 -7.83 6.19
CA ALA A 65 -4.47 -7.43 5.03
C ALA A 65 -5.37 -6.93 3.88
N THR A 66 -6.52 -7.55 3.69
CA THR A 66 -7.53 -7.14 2.69
C THR A 66 -8.05 -5.73 2.93
N GLU A 67 -8.25 -5.32 4.19
CA GLU A 67 -8.64 -3.93 4.51
C GLU A 67 -7.59 -2.92 4.01
N GLY A 68 -6.30 -3.22 4.18
CA GLY A 68 -5.22 -2.39 3.63
C GLY A 68 -5.22 -2.32 2.10
N MET A 69 -5.51 -3.44 1.44
CA MET A 69 -5.61 -3.47 -0.02
C MET A 69 -6.81 -2.66 -0.54
N GLN A 70 -7.92 -2.63 0.20
CA GLN A 70 -9.08 -1.79 -0.13
C GLN A 70 -8.73 -0.31 -0.07
N GLU A 71 -8.02 0.12 0.96
CA GLU A 71 -7.56 1.51 1.08
C GLU A 71 -6.59 1.88 -0.05
N ARG A 72 -5.61 1.02 -0.32
CA ARG A 72 -4.68 1.21 -1.45
C ARG A 72 -5.43 1.30 -2.79
N GLN A 73 -6.46 0.50 -3.00
CA GLN A 73 -7.29 0.57 -4.21
C GLN A 73 -7.98 1.93 -4.35
N ILE A 74 -8.49 2.51 -3.26
CA ILE A 74 -9.09 3.85 -3.26
C ILE A 74 -8.05 4.90 -3.66
N MET A 75 -6.84 4.83 -3.09
CA MET A 75 -5.75 5.76 -3.43
C MET A 75 -5.33 5.64 -4.90
N LEU A 76 -5.19 4.41 -5.41
CA LEU A 76 -4.86 4.19 -6.83
C LEU A 76 -5.95 4.66 -7.78
N ARG A 77 -7.24 4.58 -7.40
CA ARG A 77 -8.32 5.16 -8.22
C ARG A 77 -8.18 6.66 -8.38
N ARG A 78 -7.83 7.40 -7.31
CA ARG A 78 -7.56 8.85 -7.41
C ARG A 78 -6.48 9.13 -8.46
N VAL A 79 -5.42 8.31 -8.50
CA VAL A 79 -4.34 8.44 -9.49
C VAL A 79 -4.83 8.13 -10.91
N VAL A 80 -5.64 7.07 -11.09
CA VAL A 80 -6.18 6.70 -12.41
C VAL A 80 -7.10 7.79 -12.96
N ASP A 81 -7.93 8.37 -12.09
CA ASP A 81 -8.92 9.38 -12.43
C ASP A 81 -8.33 10.80 -12.51
N TRP A 82 -7.03 10.96 -12.20
CA TRP A 82 -6.35 12.25 -12.22
C TRP A 82 -6.26 12.82 -13.64
N ASP A 83 -6.62 14.11 -13.81
CA ASP A 83 -6.48 14.86 -15.05
C ASP A 83 -5.01 15.26 -15.28
N ALA A 84 -4.21 14.28 -15.65
CA ALA A 84 -2.79 14.41 -15.94
C ALA A 84 -2.38 13.46 -17.09
N ASN A 85 -1.22 13.72 -17.70
CA ASN A 85 -0.68 12.81 -18.70
C ASN A 85 -0.40 11.41 -18.12
N SER A 86 -0.32 10.41 -18.98
CA SER A 86 -0.17 9.01 -18.58
C SER A 86 1.11 8.74 -17.80
N ARG A 87 2.20 9.47 -18.10
CA ARG A 87 3.48 9.39 -17.40
C ARG A 87 3.37 9.89 -15.96
N ASP A 88 2.75 11.05 -15.75
CA ASP A 88 2.55 11.62 -14.42
C ASP A 88 1.66 10.71 -13.58
N ARG A 89 0.59 10.16 -14.17
CA ARG A 89 -0.25 9.16 -13.50
C ARG A 89 0.55 7.92 -13.09
N MET A 90 1.43 7.43 -13.96
CA MET A 90 2.28 6.29 -13.61
C MET A 90 3.27 6.61 -12.48
N ALA A 91 3.91 7.78 -12.53
CA ALA A 91 4.80 8.24 -11.46
C ALA A 91 4.04 8.43 -10.13
N ALA A 92 2.81 8.96 -10.18
CA ALA A 92 1.97 9.16 -9.00
C ALA A 92 1.54 7.85 -8.33
N THR A 93 1.56 6.69 -9.01
CA THR A 93 1.32 5.40 -8.35
C THR A 93 2.39 5.10 -7.29
N GLY A 94 3.65 5.44 -7.57
CA GLY A 94 4.74 5.30 -6.61
C GLY A 94 4.59 6.22 -5.40
N TYR A 95 4.12 7.46 -5.62
CA TYR A 95 3.80 8.39 -4.54
C TYR A 95 2.64 7.90 -3.68
N ALA A 96 1.55 7.43 -4.31
CA ALA A 96 0.40 6.88 -3.60
C ALA A 96 0.77 5.67 -2.73
N ASP A 97 1.63 4.79 -3.26
CA ASP A 97 2.10 3.61 -2.53
C ASP A 97 3.02 3.99 -1.36
N TRP A 98 3.90 4.97 -1.54
CA TRP A 98 4.69 5.54 -0.46
C TRP A 98 3.80 6.13 0.65
N LEU A 99 2.86 7.00 0.27
CA LEU A 99 1.94 7.63 1.21
C LEU A 99 1.10 6.60 1.98
N PHE A 100 0.64 5.54 1.29
CA PHE A 100 -0.06 4.43 1.93
C PHE A 100 0.79 3.75 3.00
N VAL A 101 2.05 3.44 2.70
CA VAL A 101 2.94 2.74 3.63
C VAL A 101 3.28 3.61 4.84
N GLU A 102 3.46 4.92 4.66
CA GLU A 102 3.67 5.85 5.78
C GLU A 102 2.41 6.03 6.65
N ALA A 103 1.25 6.15 6.03
CA ALA A 103 -0.01 6.30 6.75
C ALA A 103 -0.45 4.99 7.44
N HIS A 104 -0.08 3.85 6.88
CA HIS A 104 -0.54 2.53 7.30
C HIS A 104 0.61 1.49 7.41
N PRO A 105 1.67 1.73 8.21
CA PRO A 105 2.83 0.84 8.28
C PRO A 105 2.47 -0.57 8.76
N ASP A 106 1.46 -0.71 9.61
CA ASP A 106 0.99 -2.01 10.09
C ASP A 106 0.34 -2.83 8.98
N HIS A 107 -0.39 -2.19 8.07
CA HIS A 107 -0.97 -2.88 6.90
C HIS A 107 0.12 -3.40 5.96
N PHE A 108 1.15 -2.60 5.70
CA PHE A 108 2.27 -3.06 4.88
C PHE A 108 2.99 -4.26 5.51
N ARG A 109 3.32 -4.19 6.81
CA ARG A 109 3.95 -5.31 7.54
C ARG A 109 3.08 -6.56 7.50
N LEU A 110 1.77 -6.40 7.64
CA LEU A 110 0.82 -7.50 7.57
C LEU A 110 0.74 -8.13 6.17
N GLU A 111 0.75 -7.33 5.12
CA GLU A 111 0.83 -7.82 3.73
C GLU A 111 2.10 -8.66 3.49
N GLN A 112 3.24 -8.25 4.04
CA GLN A 112 4.47 -9.04 3.95
C GLN A 112 4.33 -10.37 4.72
N LEU A 113 3.74 -10.33 5.91
CA LEU A 113 3.55 -11.51 6.74
C LEU A 113 2.65 -12.55 6.07
N VAL A 114 1.49 -12.15 5.54
CA VAL A 114 0.53 -13.09 4.94
C VAL A 114 1.05 -13.74 3.65
N ARG A 115 2.07 -13.17 3.02
CA ARG A 115 2.75 -13.76 1.86
C ARG A 115 3.74 -14.86 2.23
N ALA A 116 4.07 -15.02 3.52
CA ALA A 116 4.94 -16.10 3.97
C ALA A 116 4.26 -17.46 3.74
N ALA A 117 5.03 -18.43 3.24
CA ALA A 117 4.50 -19.74 2.83
C ALA A 117 3.71 -20.45 3.94
N ASP A 118 4.18 -20.38 5.19
CA ASP A 118 3.52 -21.02 6.33
C ASP A 118 2.15 -20.41 6.65
N ILE A 119 2.03 -19.10 6.54
CA ILE A 119 0.76 -18.39 6.74
C ILE A 119 -0.19 -18.71 5.59
N TRP A 120 0.32 -18.65 4.36
CA TRP A 120 -0.43 -19.00 3.15
C TRP A 120 -1.05 -20.40 3.23
N MET A 121 -0.26 -21.39 3.65
CA MET A 121 -0.71 -22.79 3.69
C MET A 121 -1.79 -23.05 4.75
N ARG A 122 -1.84 -22.26 5.82
CA ARG A 122 -2.80 -22.44 6.93
C ARG A 122 -4.10 -21.69 6.72
N ALA A 123 -4.10 -20.59 5.97
CA ALA A 123 -5.31 -19.83 5.68
C ALA A 123 -6.26 -20.64 4.76
N THR A 124 -7.56 -20.42 4.92
CA THR A 124 -8.56 -21.09 4.08
C THR A 124 -8.47 -20.60 2.62
N PRO A 125 -8.77 -21.49 1.64
CA PRO A 125 -8.73 -21.11 0.22
C PRO A 125 -9.62 -19.90 -0.09
N GLN A 126 -10.80 -19.79 0.48
CA GLN A 126 -11.73 -18.69 0.24
C GLN A 126 -11.14 -17.34 0.63
N VAL A 127 -10.51 -17.26 1.81
CA VAL A 127 -9.92 -16.00 2.30
C VAL A 127 -8.71 -15.61 1.47
N ARG A 128 -7.87 -16.60 1.10
CA ARG A 128 -6.73 -16.37 0.19
C ARG A 128 -7.18 -15.83 -1.16
N GLU A 129 -8.17 -16.48 -1.79
CA GLU A 129 -8.71 -16.08 -3.08
C GLU A 129 -9.29 -14.66 -3.04
N SER A 130 -10.12 -14.35 -2.03
CA SER A 130 -10.66 -13.00 -1.83
C SER A 130 -9.56 -11.94 -1.70
N THR A 131 -8.48 -12.23 -0.95
CA THR A 131 -7.36 -11.29 -0.80
C THR A 131 -6.61 -11.12 -2.12
N MET A 132 -6.41 -12.20 -2.89
CA MET A 132 -5.80 -12.14 -4.22
C MET A 132 -6.62 -11.29 -5.20
N ASP A 133 -7.96 -11.41 -5.17
CA ASP A 133 -8.86 -10.61 -6.01
C ASP A 133 -8.68 -9.11 -5.77
N TYR A 134 -8.52 -8.67 -4.51
CA TYR A 134 -8.23 -7.27 -4.20
C TYR A 134 -6.86 -6.83 -4.69
N GLY A 135 -5.84 -7.67 -4.52
CA GLY A 135 -4.51 -7.41 -5.07
C GLY A 135 -4.51 -7.28 -6.59
N GLU A 136 -5.23 -8.17 -7.27
CA GLU A 136 -5.41 -8.12 -8.72
C GLU A 136 -6.20 -6.88 -9.15
N ALA A 137 -7.22 -6.46 -8.39
CA ALA A 137 -7.97 -5.25 -8.67
C ALA A 137 -7.07 -3.99 -8.60
N CYS A 138 -6.16 -3.90 -7.62
CA CYS A 138 -5.16 -2.84 -7.56
C CYS A 138 -4.21 -2.89 -8.78
N ALA A 139 -3.73 -4.08 -9.13
CA ALA A 139 -2.84 -4.26 -10.28
C ALA A 139 -3.52 -3.85 -11.60
N ARG A 140 -4.79 -4.20 -11.80
CA ARG A 140 -5.56 -3.82 -13.00
C ARG A 140 -5.68 -2.30 -13.17
N LEU A 141 -5.76 -1.53 -12.08
CA LEU A 141 -5.76 -0.06 -12.14
C LEU A 141 -4.44 0.45 -12.75
N VAL A 142 -3.31 -0.07 -12.29
CA VAL A 142 -1.98 0.31 -12.83
C VAL A 142 -1.80 -0.16 -14.28
N PHE A 143 -2.25 -1.39 -14.61
CA PHE A 143 -2.23 -1.89 -15.99
C PHE A 143 -3.06 -1.00 -16.93
N GLY A 144 -4.16 -0.44 -16.43
CA GLY A 144 -4.98 0.52 -17.15
C GLY A 144 -4.20 1.77 -17.56
N ILE A 145 -3.38 2.35 -16.66
CA ILE A 145 -2.54 3.51 -16.98
C ILE A 145 -1.55 3.18 -18.11
N VAL A 146 -0.91 2.01 -18.06
CA VAL A 146 0.01 1.55 -19.13
C VAL A 146 -0.74 1.37 -20.47
N GLY A 147 -1.92 0.77 -20.42
CA GLY A 147 -2.77 0.59 -21.60
C GLY A 147 -3.24 1.90 -22.20
N ASP A 148 -3.58 2.89 -21.36
CA ASP A 148 -3.94 4.24 -21.79
C ASP A 148 -2.76 4.91 -22.50
N ALA A 149 -1.58 4.86 -21.91
CA ALA A 149 -0.35 5.42 -22.48
C ALA A 149 -0.07 4.84 -23.89
N ALA A 150 -0.23 3.53 -24.03
CA ALA A 150 -0.04 2.88 -25.33
C ALA A 150 -1.08 3.33 -26.36
N ARG A 151 -2.35 3.46 -25.96
CA ARG A 151 -3.43 3.93 -26.86
C ARG A 151 -3.28 5.40 -27.27
N MET A 152 -2.73 6.22 -26.37
CA MET A 152 -2.48 7.65 -26.61
C MET A 152 -1.21 7.91 -27.43
N GLY A 153 -0.35 6.90 -27.58
CA GLY A 153 0.94 7.02 -28.26
C GLY A 153 2.06 7.58 -27.37
N ASP A 154 1.81 7.71 -26.07
CA ASP A 154 2.82 8.15 -25.08
C ASP A 154 3.86 7.06 -24.79
N LEU A 155 3.51 5.79 -25.02
CA LEU A 155 4.34 4.63 -24.75
C LEU A 155 4.23 3.59 -25.88
N ASP A 156 5.37 3.16 -26.42
CA ASP A 156 5.45 2.00 -27.28
C ASP A 156 5.75 0.74 -26.46
N LEU A 157 4.80 -0.18 -26.38
CA LEU A 157 4.94 -1.43 -25.64
C LEU A 157 5.98 -2.37 -26.26
N LYS A 158 6.22 -2.26 -27.58
CA LYS A 158 7.04 -3.21 -28.36
C LYS A 158 6.53 -4.65 -28.18
N ASP A 159 7.39 -5.53 -27.68
CA ASP A 159 7.12 -6.94 -27.39
C ASP A 159 6.64 -7.21 -25.96
N ARG A 160 6.38 -6.16 -25.17
CA ARG A 160 6.00 -6.25 -23.74
C ARG A 160 4.50 -6.10 -23.55
N THR A 161 3.98 -6.69 -22.48
CA THR A 161 2.61 -6.46 -22.02
C THR A 161 2.56 -5.32 -21.00
N ALA A 162 1.37 -4.75 -20.79
CA ALA A 162 1.15 -3.76 -19.74
C ALA A 162 1.54 -4.30 -18.36
N GLN A 163 1.26 -5.59 -18.12
CA GLN A 163 1.59 -6.28 -16.87
C GLN A 163 3.11 -6.35 -16.65
N GLN A 164 3.88 -6.69 -17.68
CA GLN A 164 5.34 -6.76 -17.58
C GLN A 164 5.97 -5.39 -17.29
N ILE A 165 5.44 -4.32 -17.91
CA ILE A 165 5.91 -2.97 -17.64
C ILE A 165 5.55 -2.56 -16.21
N ALA A 166 4.30 -2.70 -15.79
CA ALA A 166 3.86 -2.34 -14.45
C ALA A 166 4.58 -3.14 -13.35
N PHE A 167 4.93 -4.40 -13.63
CA PHE A 167 5.68 -5.26 -12.69
C PHE A 167 7.04 -4.66 -12.31
N GLY A 168 7.74 -4.01 -13.26
CA GLY A 168 9.00 -3.32 -12.98
C GLY A 168 8.85 -2.21 -11.92
N PHE A 169 7.82 -1.39 -12.05
CA PHE A 169 7.51 -0.33 -11.08
C PHE A 169 7.09 -0.91 -9.73
N TRP A 170 6.20 -1.90 -9.74
CA TRP A 170 5.75 -2.54 -8.52
C TRP A 170 6.89 -3.18 -7.72
N THR A 171 7.80 -3.90 -8.37
CA THR A 171 8.95 -4.53 -7.70
C THR A 171 9.90 -3.51 -7.08
N MET A 172 10.10 -2.34 -7.72
CA MET A 172 10.87 -1.24 -7.14
C MET A 172 10.20 -0.69 -5.88
N SER A 173 8.89 -0.44 -5.90
CA SER A 173 8.14 0.01 -4.72
C SER A 173 8.23 -1.01 -3.59
N VAL A 174 7.87 -2.27 -3.84
CA VAL A 174 7.89 -3.33 -2.81
C VAL A 174 9.30 -3.51 -2.25
N GLY A 175 10.34 -3.50 -3.09
CA GLY A 175 11.74 -3.57 -2.65
C GLY A 175 12.12 -2.41 -1.75
N THR A 176 11.80 -1.19 -2.15
CA THR A 176 12.08 0.02 -1.35
C THR A 176 11.36 -0.04 0.00
N HIS A 177 10.06 -0.33 0.01
CA HIS A 177 9.29 -0.45 1.25
C HIS A 177 9.86 -1.53 2.17
N THR A 178 10.18 -2.71 1.62
CA THR A 178 10.73 -3.82 2.39
C THR A 178 12.05 -3.45 3.06
N MET A 179 12.95 -2.80 2.30
CA MET A 179 14.26 -2.39 2.83
C MET A 179 14.13 -1.25 3.85
N THR A 180 13.24 -0.30 3.60
CA THR A 180 13.00 0.84 4.51
C THR A 180 12.40 0.40 5.85
N HIS A 181 11.61 -0.68 5.84
CA HIS A 181 11.01 -1.24 7.07
C HIS A 181 11.84 -2.36 7.70
N ALA A 182 13.00 -2.69 7.12
CA ALA A 182 13.98 -3.57 7.76
C ALA A 182 14.79 -2.76 8.77
N GLU A 183 14.52 -2.97 10.06
CA GLU A 183 15.08 -2.17 11.16
C GLU A 183 16.61 -2.07 11.12
N GLY A 184 17.13 -0.86 11.11
CA GLY A 184 18.55 -0.55 11.08
C GLY A 184 19.28 -0.81 9.76
N LEU A 185 18.59 -1.29 8.70
CA LEU A 185 19.25 -1.61 7.43
C LEU A 185 19.61 -0.34 6.64
N ILE A 186 18.67 0.58 6.50
CA ILE A 186 18.86 1.82 5.71
C ILE A 186 19.92 2.69 6.33
N GLU A 187 19.94 2.80 7.66
CA GLU A 187 20.94 3.58 8.42
C GLU A 187 22.34 3.00 8.25
N ARG A 188 22.49 1.66 8.27
CA ARG A 188 23.77 0.99 8.05
C ARG A 188 24.31 1.15 6.64
N LEU A 189 23.44 1.28 5.66
CA LEU A 189 23.82 1.47 4.25
C LEU A 189 24.01 2.94 3.89
N ASP A 190 23.83 3.89 4.85
CA ASP A 190 23.82 5.35 4.63
C ASP A 190 22.93 5.77 3.45
N VAL A 191 21.81 5.08 3.26
CA VAL A 191 20.82 5.42 2.23
C VAL A 191 19.90 6.51 2.78
N ARG A 192 20.04 7.70 2.24
CA ARG A 192 19.21 8.85 2.61
C ARG A 192 18.02 8.96 1.66
N GLN A 193 16.86 9.33 2.20
CA GLN A 193 15.65 9.61 1.43
C GLN A 193 15.28 8.49 0.44
N PRO A 194 15.06 7.23 0.89
CA PRO A 194 14.86 6.08 0.02
C PRO A 194 13.67 6.26 -0.93
N TYR A 195 12.63 6.99 -0.53
CA TYR A 195 11.46 7.26 -1.36
C TYR A 195 11.72 8.31 -2.46
N VAL A 196 12.58 9.30 -2.20
CA VAL A 196 13.07 10.22 -3.24
C VAL A 196 13.90 9.44 -4.27
N MET A 197 14.74 8.50 -3.79
CA MET A 197 15.48 7.60 -4.68
C MET A 197 14.56 6.71 -5.50
N LEU A 198 13.48 6.17 -4.89
CA LEU A 198 12.47 5.43 -5.60
C LEU A 198 11.84 6.26 -6.73
N ALA A 199 11.44 7.50 -6.44
CA ALA A 199 10.85 8.38 -7.44
C ALA A 199 11.81 8.71 -8.59
N ARG A 200 13.10 8.94 -8.30
CA ARG A 200 14.13 9.09 -9.34
C ARG A 200 14.26 7.82 -10.20
N ASN A 201 14.25 6.65 -9.57
CA ASN A 201 14.30 5.38 -10.29
C ASN A 201 13.05 5.16 -11.16
N TYR A 202 11.87 5.61 -10.70
CA TYR A 202 10.64 5.63 -11.53
C TYR A 202 10.86 6.50 -12.77
N GLN A 203 11.37 7.73 -12.61
CA GLN A 203 11.62 8.62 -13.74
C GLN A 203 12.66 8.04 -14.71
N ALA A 204 13.71 7.42 -14.18
CA ALA A 204 14.74 6.76 -15.00
C ALA A 204 14.14 5.58 -15.80
N LEU A 205 13.30 4.74 -15.18
CA LEU A 205 12.63 3.65 -15.87
C LEU A 205 11.63 4.16 -16.91
N LEU A 206 10.84 5.20 -16.59
CA LEU A 206 9.93 5.84 -17.55
C LEU A 206 10.69 6.36 -18.78
N ASN A 207 11.87 6.99 -18.58
CA ASN A 207 12.73 7.43 -19.69
C ASN A 207 13.29 6.23 -20.49
N ALA A 208 13.75 5.18 -19.84
CA ALA A 208 14.26 3.97 -20.50
C ALA A 208 13.19 3.26 -21.36
N LEU A 209 11.93 3.42 -20.98
CA LEU A 209 10.76 2.96 -21.74
C LEU A 209 10.38 3.93 -22.88
N ASN A 210 11.03 5.09 -23.01
CA ASN A 210 10.61 6.22 -23.85
C ASN A 210 9.17 6.66 -23.61
N TRP A 211 8.72 6.62 -22.36
CA TRP A 211 7.38 7.06 -21.98
C TRP A 211 7.32 8.59 -21.95
N MET A 212 6.55 9.16 -22.86
CA MET A 212 6.49 10.61 -23.07
C MET A 212 5.58 11.31 -22.05
N PRO A 213 5.89 12.59 -21.73
CA PRO A 213 7.08 13.36 -22.10
C PRO A 213 8.31 12.93 -21.27
N LEU A 214 9.51 12.93 -21.88
CA LEU A 214 10.75 12.62 -21.13
C LEU A 214 11.02 13.71 -20.08
N GLN A 215 11.58 13.31 -18.94
CA GLN A 215 11.93 14.20 -17.82
C GLN A 215 13.35 13.89 -17.33
N ASP A 216 14.03 14.86 -16.77
CA ASP A 216 15.33 14.63 -16.14
C ASP A 216 15.15 14.00 -14.75
N PRO A 217 15.60 12.74 -14.52
CA PRO A 217 15.52 12.11 -13.20
C PRO A 217 16.38 12.82 -12.13
N GLY A 218 17.34 13.64 -12.55
CA GLY A 218 18.22 14.41 -11.67
C GLY A 218 17.68 15.78 -11.27
N ASP A 219 16.61 16.25 -11.90
CA ASP A 219 16.00 17.55 -11.56
C ASP A 219 15.21 17.45 -10.24
N GLU A 220 15.87 17.86 -9.15
CA GLU A 220 15.29 17.85 -7.81
C GLU A 220 14.09 18.81 -7.68
N ASN A 221 14.16 19.96 -8.36
CA ASN A 221 13.08 20.94 -8.29
C ASN A 221 11.83 20.43 -9.00
N ALA A 222 11.99 19.86 -10.20
CA ALA A 222 10.88 19.24 -10.93
C ALA A 222 10.24 18.10 -10.13
N LEU A 223 11.05 17.26 -9.49
CA LEU A 223 10.57 16.17 -8.64
C LEU A 223 9.81 16.70 -7.41
N HIS A 224 10.33 17.75 -6.78
CA HIS A 224 9.67 18.38 -5.63
C HIS A 224 8.31 18.98 -6.02
N MET A 225 8.28 19.76 -7.09
CA MET A 225 7.03 20.32 -7.63
C MET A 225 6.03 19.22 -8.01
N PHE A 226 6.51 18.10 -8.54
CA PHE A 226 5.67 16.95 -8.85
C PHE A 226 5.02 16.37 -7.58
N PHE A 227 5.78 16.18 -6.50
CA PHE A 227 5.24 15.69 -5.23
C PHE A 227 4.23 16.65 -4.61
N GLU A 228 4.52 17.95 -4.61
CA GLU A 228 3.58 18.97 -4.12
C GLU A 228 2.27 18.95 -4.91
N ARG A 229 2.36 18.85 -6.23
CA ARG A 229 1.19 18.78 -7.11
C ARG A 229 0.36 17.52 -6.85
N VAL A 230 0.99 16.34 -6.84
CA VAL A 230 0.30 15.07 -6.57
C VAL A 230 -0.37 15.11 -5.20
N HIS A 231 0.34 15.60 -4.17
CA HIS A 231 -0.22 15.69 -2.83
C HIS A 231 -1.41 16.63 -2.76
N SER A 232 -1.27 17.86 -3.27
CA SER A 232 -2.31 18.88 -3.19
C SER A 232 -3.57 18.51 -3.98
N GLU A 233 -3.40 17.89 -5.16
CA GLU A 233 -4.53 17.57 -6.04
C GLU A 233 -5.21 16.24 -5.67
N LEU A 234 -4.47 15.24 -5.17
CA LEU A 234 -5.01 13.90 -4.95
C LEU A 234 -5.09 13.46 -3.48
N PHE A 235 -4.21 13.98 -2.62
CA PHE A 235 -3.99 13.44 -1.27
C PHE A 235 -3.92 14.50 -0.17
N SER A 236 -4.56 15.64 -0.37
CA SER A 236 -4.60 16.74 0.61
C SER A 236 -5.26 16.35 1.96
N ASP A 237 -5.98 15.25 1.99
CA ASP A 237 -6.58 14.62 3.17
C ASP A 237 -5.61 13.71 3.96
N TYR A 238 -4.38 13.50 3.44
CA TYR A 238 -3.32 12.75 4.13
C TYR A 238 -2.23 13.68 4.67
N PRO A 239 -1.47 13.25 5.69
CA PRO A 239 -0.27 13.98 6.12
C PRO A 239 0.76 14.03 4.98
N VAL A 240 1.46 15.16 4.87
CA VAL A 240 2.56 15.29 3.88
C VAL A 240 3.70 14.34 4.26
N PRO A 241 4.14 13.43 3.37
CA PRO A 241 5.27 12.55 3.63
C PRO A 241 6.57 13.35 3.86
N ARG A 242 7.47 12.83 4.68
CA ARG A 242 8.76 13.49 4.98
C ARG A 242 9.75 13.29 3.84
N TRP A 243 9.57 13.98 2.69
CA TRP A 243 10.58 13.97 1.62
C TRP A 243 11.49 15.18 1.64
N SER A 244 11.06 16.25 2.31
CA SER A 244 11.78 17.51 2.30
C SER A 244 12.95 17.43 3.25
N GLY A 245 14.13 17.82 2.79
CA GLY A 245 15.22 18.27 3.63
C GLY A 245 14.91 19.60 4.33
N ARG A 246 13.66 19.90 4.68
CA ARG A 246 13.33 20.90 5.70
C ARG A 246 14.00 20.41 6.97
N LYS A 247 15.12 21.03 7.32
CA LYS A 247 15.59 21.00 8.70
C LYS A 247 14.39 21.34 9.55
N ASP A 248 14.03 20.45 10.49
CA ASP A 248 13.08 20.79 11.52
C ASP A 248 13.61 22.07 12.18
N GLU A 249 12.92 23.20 11.99
CA GLU A 249 13.22 24.46 12.66
C GLU A 249 13.04 24.34 14.18
N SER A 250 12.65 23.18 14.67
CA SER A 250 12.49 22.84 16.08
C SER A 250 13.78 22.38 16.79
N GLU A 251 14.85 21.99 16.07
CA GLU A 251 16.12 21.57 16.70
C GLU A 251 17.10 22.74 16.92
N SER A 252 16.77 23.97 16.53
CA SER A 252 17.68 25.12 16.68
C SER A 252 17.42 25.97 17.94
N GLN A 253 16.60 25.53 18.91
CA GLN A 253 16.29 26.32 20.13
C GLN A 253 16.86 25.75 21.44
N ASP A 254 17.59 24.64 21.43
CA ASP A 254 18.14 24.07 22.68
C ASP A 254 19.68 24.16 22.81
N ASP A 255 20.38 24.95 21.97
CA ASP A 255 21.79 25.25 22.15
C ASP A 255 22.04 26.79 22.18
N ALA A 256 21.51 27.44 23.23
CA ALA A 256 21.93 28.81 23.60
C ALA A 256 21.93 28.99 25.12
#